data_98dbc383e249906eb21a681b13086621
#
_entry.id   98dbc383e249906eb21a681b13086621
#
_cell.length_a   1.000
_cell.length_b   1.000
_cell.length_c   1.000
_cell.angle_alpha   90.00
_cell.angle_beta   90.00
_cell.angle_gamma   90.00
#
_symmetry.space_group_name_H-M   'P 1'
#
loop_
_entity.id
_entity.type
_entity.pdbx_description
1 polymer ?
#
loop_
_entity_poly.entity_id
_entity_poly.type
_entity_poly.pdbx_seq_one_letter_code
_entity_poly.pdbx_strand_id
1 'polypeptide(L)'
;MLENIRLSLQGIWAHKMRSFLTMLGIIIGIASILSIVSTIKGTNEQIKQNLIGAGNNVVRVQLYRTDYDYVYDIGNEGIPQGITPVDDDLYQDILDLPQVEDAALYTRRQYANPLYYGNKELSGCEVLGVDNAYFSTCRYTVDRGRTFVPADFQEFRPVAILDSDTAQLLFQGEDPIGKTIEYNGTALVVIGVVEEQNQFEPVINSLDDYYLYMSNFTAGKVFLPNAIWPSLFAYDEPQEVAVRAANTEAMSQVGTQVADLLNQQ
;
A
#
# COMPACT_ATOMS: atom_id res chain seq x y z
N MET A 1 24.09 54.72 -27.61
CA MET A 1 23.22 53.72 -27.01
C MET A 1 21.89 54.27 -26.52
N LEU A 2 21.86 55.36 -25.76
CA LEU A 2 20.61 55.96 -25.24
C LEU A 2 19.67 56.48 -26.36
N GLU A 3 20.20 56.98 -27.47
CA GLU A 3 19.41 57.40 -28.63
C GLU A 3 18.66 56.25 -29.31
N ASN A 4 19.27 55.10 -29.46
CA ASN A 4 18.64 53.92 -30.06
C ASN A 4 17.49 53.37 -29.19
N ILE A 5 17.64 53.43 -27.86
CA ILE A 5 16.57 53.08 -26.91
C ILE A 5 15.40 54.06 -27.02
N ARG A 6 15.70 55.37 -27.14
CA ARG A 6 14.67 56.42 -27.29
C ARG A 6 13.89 56.30 -28.60
N LEU A 7 14.59 56.00 -29.70
CA LEU A 7 13.97 55.74 -31.02
C LEU A 7 13.09 54.48 -31.01
N SER A 8 13.54 53.39 -30.36
CA SER A 8 12.75 52.17 -30.20
C SER A 8 11.49 52.38 -29.39
N LEU A 9 11.56 53.16 -28.29
CA LEU A 9 10.41 53.55 -27.48
C LEU A 9 9.45 54.44 -28.26
N GLN A 10 9.92 55.42 -29.07
CA GLN A 10 9.08 56.22 -29.93
C GLN A 10 8.32 55.41 -30.98
N GLY A 11 8.94 54.37 -31.56
CA GLY A 11 8.30 53.41 -32.47
C GLY A 11 7.16 52.61 -31.83
N ILE A 12 7.32 52.22 -30.58
CA ILE A 12 6.28 51.55 -29.78
C ILE A 12 5.10 52.50 -29.51
N TRP A 13 5.38 53.77 -29.19
CA TRP A 13 4.34 54.74 -28.90
C TRP A 13 3.59 55.22 -30.13
N ALA A 14 4.23 55.26 -31.31
CA ALA A 14 3.60 55.60 -32.59
C ALA A 14 2.54 54.56 -33.02
N HIS A 15 2.68 53.29 -32.61
CA HIS A 15 1.75 52.22 -32.93
C HIS A 15 1.25 51.48 -31.66
N LYS A 16 0.90 52.25 -30.64
CA LYS A 16 0.54 51.77 -29.29
C LYS A 16 -0.48 50.62 -29.28
N MET A 17 -1.50 50.65 -30.15
CA MET A 17 -2.51 49.59 -30.20
C MET A 17 -1.95 48.27 -30.73
N ARG A 18 -1.06 48.32 -31.73
CA ARG A 18 -0.43 47.12 -32.27
C ARG A 18 0.54 46.51 -31.25
N SER A 19 1.38 47.34 -30.62
CA SER A 19 2.32 46.92 -29.60
C SER A 19 1.60 46.34 -28.36
N PHE A 20 0.49 46.97 -27.93
CA PHE A 20 -0.34 46.50 -26.85
C PHE A 20 -0.96 45.11 -27.16
N LEU A 21 -1.55 44.93 -28.36
CA LEU A 21 -2.15 43.65 -28.78
C LEU A 21 -1.11 42.51 -28.88
N THR A 22 0.09 42.83 -29.41
CA THR A 22 1.14 41.82 -29.50
C THR A 22 1.67 41.45 -28.12
N MET A 23 1.90 42.42 -27.23
CA MET A 23 2.29 42.13 -25.83
C MET A 23 1.22 41.31 -25.09
N LEU A 24 -0.04 41.68 -25.24
CA LEU A 24 -1.16 40.98 -24.64
C LEU A 24 -1.22 39.52 -25.11
N GLY A 25 -1.02 39.29 -26.42
CA GLY A 25 -0.96 37.90 -26.96
C GLY A 25 0.18 37.06 -26.38
N ILE A 26 1.37 37.67 -26.22
CA ILE A 26 2.51 37.00 -25.61
C ILE A 26 2.26 36.69 -24.12
N ILE A 27 1.71 37.66 -23.39
CA ILE A 27 1.41 37.50 -21.95
C ILE A 27 0.38 36.38 -21.75
N ILE A 28 -0.71 36.37 -22.54
CA ILE A 28 -1.72 35.30 -22.47
C ILE A 28 -1.11 33.94 -22.81
N GLY A 29 -0.27 33.88 -23.85
CA GLY A 29 0.40 32.64 -24.24
C GLY A 29 1.28 32.09 -23.14
N ILE A 30 2.14 32.89 -22.55
CA ILE A 30 3.03 32.50 -21.45
C ILE A 30 2.22 32.14 -20.19
N ALA A 31 1.22 32.97 -19.83
CA ALA A 31 0.37 32.69 -18.67
C ALA A 31 -0.38 31.37 -18.81
N SER A 32 -0.89 31.07 -20.00
CA SER A 32 -1.57 29.78 -20.27
C SER A 32 -0.63 28.57 -20.10
N ILE A 33 0.59 28.67 -20.65
CA ILE A 33 1.58 27.60 -20.51
C ILE A 33 1.98 27.40 -19.04
N LEU A 34 2.26 28.49 -18.31
CA LEU A 34 2.61 28.42 -16.90
C LEU A 34 1.46 27.84 -16.05
N SER A 35 0.21 28.23 -16.36
CA SER A 35 -0.96 27.70 -15.66
C SER A 35 -1.10 26.20 -15.86
N ILE A 36 -0.96 25.70 -17.10
CA ILE A 36 -1.04 24.27 -17.42
C ILE A 36 0.09 23.51 -16.71
N VAL A 37 1.33 23.98 -16.80
CA VAL A 37 2.48 23.35 -16.15
C VAL A 37 2.34 23.32 -14.63
N SER A 38 1.86 24.42 -14.03
CA SER A 38 1.63 24.49 -12.58
C SER A 38 0.51 23.55 -12.14
N THR A 39 -0.58 23.45 -12.91
CA THR A 39 -1.67 22.52 -12.61
C THR A 39 -1.19 21.08 -12.70
N ILE A 40 -0.48 20.70 -13.78
CA ILE A 40 0.06 19.34 -13.94
C ILE A 40 1.02 18.99 -12.79
N LYS A 41 1.95 19.90 -12.44
CA LYS A 41 2.86 19.68 -11.31
C LYS A 41 2.12 19.57 -9.97
N GLY A 42 1.15 20.44 -9.73
CA GLY A 42 0.34 20.41 -8.52
C GLY A 42 -0.48 19.11 -8.41
N THR A 43 -1.12 18.70 -9.50
CA THR A 43 -1.89 17.45 -9.54
C THR A 43 -0.99 16.24 -9.37
N ASN A 44 0.18 16.20 -10.04
CA ASN A 44 1.13 15.10 -9.88
C ASN A 44 1.67 15.02 -8.44
N GLU A 45 1.96 16.13 -7.79
CA GLU A 45 2.41 16.15 -6.40
C GLU A 45 1.27 15.74 -5.45
N GLN A 46 0.05 16.16 -5.71
CA GLN A 46 -1.12 15.73 -4.94
C GLN A 46 -1.43 14.23 -5.11
N ILE A 47 -1.34 13.71 -6.34
CA ILE A 47 -1.44 12.27 -6.62
C ILE A 47 -0.32 11.52 -5.91
N LYS A 48 0.92 12.03 -5.98
CA LYS A 48 2.08 11.45 -5.31
C LYS A 48 1.89 11.42 -3.79
N GLN A 49 1.44 12.52 -3.19
CA GLN A 49 1.14 12.58 -1.76
C GLN A 49 -0.05 11.71 -1.36
N ASN A 50 -1.06 11.61 -2.19
CA ASN A 50 -2.24 10.78 -1.93
C ASN A 50 -1.97 9.29 -2.12
N LEU A 51 -1.22 8.89 -3.17
CA LEU A 51 -0.88 7.49 -3.44
C LEU A 51 0.20 6.93 -2.51
N ILE A 52 1.08 7.80 -2.01
CA ILE A 52 2.26 7.41 -1.24
C ILE A 52 2.02 7.66 0.25
N GLY A 53 0.95 8.41 0.62
CA GLY A 53 0.76 8.91 1.98
C GLY A 53 1.98 9.71 2.45
N ALA A 54 1.90 10.57 3.41
CA ALA A 54 3.06 11.35 3.87
C ALA A 54 4.14 10.43 4.47
N GLY A 55 4.97 9.80 3.60
CA GLY A 55 6.09 8.95 3.98
C GLY A 55 5.87 7.44 3.92
N ASN A 56 4.78 6.96 3.32
CA ASN A 56 4.61 5.51 3.09
C ASN A 56 5.36 5.10 1.82
N ASN A 57 6.60 4.63 1.98
CA ASN A 57 7.48 4.14 0.92
C ASN A 57 7.48 2.60 0.83
N VAL A 58 6.36 1.97 1.17
CA VAL A 58 6.18 0.52 1.11
C VAL A 58 5.63 0.10 -0.26
N VAL A 59 6.32 -0.82 -0.90
CA VAL A 59 5.91 -1.46 -2.16
C VAL A 59 5.47 -2.89 -1.85
N ARG A 60 4.30 -3.28 -2.32
CA ARG A 60 3.84 -4.68 -2.24
C ARG A 60 4.01 -5.33 -3.60
N VAL A 61 4.80 -6.39 -3.66
CA VAL A 61 4.99 -7.21 -4.85
C VAL A 61 4.17 -8.48 -4.67
N GLN A 62 3.22 -8.67 -5.56
CA GLN A 62 2.18 -9.68 -5.45
C GLN A 62 2.14 -10.55 -6.71
N LEU A 63 1.66 -11.78 -6.56
CA LEU A 63 1.35 -12.61 -7.72
C LEU A 63 0.26 -11.94 -8.57
N TYR A 64 0.52 -11.85 -9.87
CA TYR A 64 -0.36 -11.14 -10.79
C TYR A 64 -0.70 -11.99 -11.99
N ARG A 65 -1.97 -11.97 -12.37
CA ARG A 65 -2.46 -12.69 -13.52
C ARG A 65 -2.51 -11.77 -14.74
N THR A 66 -1.55 -11.92 -15.64
CA THR A 66 -1.41 -11.07 -16.81
C THR A 66 -2.53 -11.24 -17.84
N ASP A 67 -3.14 -12.45 -17.91
CA ASP A 67 -4.21 -12.75 -18.88
C ASP A 67 -5.50 -11.98 -18.61
N TYR A 68 -5.76 -11.64 -17.36
CA TYR A 68 -7.00 -11.02 -16.91
C TYR A 68 -6.79 -9.70 -16.14
N ASP A 69 -5.55 -9.23 -16.00
CA ASP A 69 -5.19 -7.94 -15.40
C ASP A 69 -5.65 -7.77 -13.96
N TYR A 70 -5.45 -8.81 -13.09
CA TYR A 70 -5.76 -8.73 -11.67
C TYR A 70 -4.74 -9.48 -10.78
N VAL A 71 -4.74 -9.13 -9.49
CA VAL A 71 -3.90 -9.79 -8.47
C VAL A 71 -4.43 -11.20 -8.22
N TYR A 72 -3.54 -12.19 -8.31
CA TYR A 72 -3.87 -13.61 -8.18
C TYR A 72 -4.43 -13.93 -6.79
N ASP A 73 -5.55 -14.63 -6.74
CA ASP A 73 -6.18 -15.04 -5.48
C ASP A 73 -5.98 -16.54 -5.24
N ILE A 74 -4.96 -16.88 -4.46
CA ILE A 74 -4.64 -18.26 -4.08
C ILE A 74 -5.83 -18.94 -3.39
N GLY A 75 -6.65 -18.19 -2.65
CA GLY A 75 -7.82 -18.71 -1.95
C GLY A 75 -8.87 -19.30 -2.86
N ASN A 76 -9.11 -18.68 -4.00
CA ASN A 76 -10.11 -19.08 -4.99
C ASN A 76 -9.53 -19.93 -6.13
N GLU A 77 -8.29 -19.66 -6.53
CA GLU A 77 -7.67 -20.26 -7.72
C GLU A 77 -6.70 -21.40 -7.41
N GLY A 78 -6.34 -21.56 -6.12
CA GLY A 78 -5.35 -22.54 -5.69
C GLY A 78 -3.91 -22.08 -5.90
N ILE A 79 -2.94 -22.92 -5.53
CA ILE A 79 -1.51 -22.61 -5.69
C ILE A 79 -1.11 -22.76 -7.17
N PRO A 80 -0.50 -21.74 -7.79
CA PRO A 80 -0.07 -21.83 -9.19
C PRO A 80 1.04 -22.86 -9.36
N GLN A 81 1.04 -23.57 -10.47
CA GLN A 81 2.08 -24.54 -10.78
C GLN A 81 3.42 -23.85 -11.07
N GLY A 82 4.48 -24.36 -10.48
CA GLY A 82 5.85 -23.90 -10.72
C GLY A 82 6.26 -22.70 -9.87
N ILE A 83 5.40 -22.20 -9.00
CA ILE A 83 5.75 -21.14 -8.06
C ILE A 83 6.03 -21.77 -6.69
N THR A 84 7.20 -21.47 -6.13
CA THR A 84 7.65 -21.96 -4.84
C THR A 84 7.62 -20.88 -3.77
N PRO A 85 7.53 -21.22 -2.48
CA PRO A 85 7.75 -20.27 -1.40
C PRO A 85 9.12 -19.59 -1.52
N VAL A 86 9.19 -18.34 -1.08
CA VAL A 86 10.46 -17.58 -1.02
C VAL A 86 11.37 -18.24 0.02
N ASP A 87 12.57 -18.62 -0.39
CA ASP A 87 13.58 -19.18 0.50
C ASP A 87 14.45 -18.08 1.15
N ASP A 88 15.31 -18.50 2.08
CA ASP A 88 16.16 -17.56 2.83
C ASP A 88 17.18 -16.86 1.92
N ASP A 89 17.69 -17.52 0.89
CA ASP A 89 18.69 -16.95 -0.02
C ASP A 89 18.06 -15.83 -0.86
N LEU A 90 16.89 -16.09 -1.45
CA LEU A 90 16.15 -15.07 -2.20
C LEU A 90 15.70 -13.91 -1.31
N TYR A 91 15.30 -14.19 -0.07
CA TYR A 91 14.96 -13.14 0.88
C TYR A 91 16.15 -12.23 1.18
N GLN A 92 17.36 -12.79 1.32
CA GLN A 92 18.59 -12.00 1.48
C GLN A 92 18.93 -11.21 0.21
N ASP A 93 18.77 -11.81 -0.97
CA ASP A 93 18.97 -11.09 -2.24
C ASP A 93 18.04 -9.87 -2.37
N ILE A 94 16.80 -9.98 -1.88
CA ILE A 94 15.87 -8.85 -1.84
C ILE A 94 16.35 -7.76 -0.88
N LEU A 95 16.84 -8.13 0.31
CA LEU A 95 17.36 -7.18 1.30
C LEU A 95 18.65 -6.48 0.81
N ASP A 96 19.45 -7.16 0.00
CA ASP A 96 20.71 -6.62 -0.56
C ASP A 96 20.49 -5.70 -1.77
N LEU A 97 19.25 -5.57 -2.27
CA LEU A 97 18.96 -4.65 -3.37
C LEU A 97 19.23 -3.19 -2.99
N PRO A 98 19.81 -2.41 -3.91
CA PRO A 98 19.98 -0.97 -3.69
C PRO A 98 18.67 -0.28 -3.38
N GLN A 99 18.66 0.58 -2.37
CA GLN A 99 17.49 1.37 -1.96
C GLN A 99 16.36 0.56 -1.29
N VAL A 100 16.58 -0.69 -0.91
CA VAL A 100 15.75 -1.44 0.01
C VAL A 100 16.23 -1.16 1.44
N GLU A 101 15.33 -0.70 2.30
CA GLU A 101 15.59 -0.50 3.73
C GLU A 101 15.17 -1.69 4.58
N ASP A 102 14.10 -2.36 4.18
CA ASP A 102 13.52 -3.47 4.91
C ASP A 102 12.60 -4.27 3.99
N ALA A 103 12.41 -5.55 4.27
CA ALA A 103 11.49 -6.43 3.54
C ALA A 103 10.76 -7.35 4.50
N ALA A 104 9.56 -7.78 4.10
CA ALA A 104 8.74 -8.71 4.87
C ALA A 104 8.00 -9.67 3.94
N LEU A 105 7.89 -10.91 4.36
CA LEU A 105 7.13 -11.93 3.66
C LEU A 105 5.76 -12.09 4.29
N TYR A 106 4.73 -12.19 3.45
CA TYR A 106 3.38 -12.43 3.93
C TYR A 106 2.56 -13.27 2.95
N THR A 107 1.60 -13.99 3.47
CA THR A 107 0.53 -14.66 2.72
C THR A 107 -0.80 -13.99 3.04
N ARG A 108 -1.79 -14.08 2.16
CA ARG A 108 -3.07 -13.42 2.40
C ARG A 108 -4.28 -14.22 1.89
N ARG A 109 -5.42 -13.95 2.53
CA ARG A 109 -6.76 -14.30 2.06
C ARG A 109 -7.62 -13.03 2.07
N GLN A 110 -7.93 -12.52 0.87
CA GLN A 110 -8.69 -11.28 0.72
C GLN A 110 -10.16 -11.47 1.08
N TYR A 111 -10.73 -12.61 0.71
CA TYR A 111 -12.12 -12.97 1.05
C TYR A 111 -12.10 -14.12 2.03
N ALA A 112 -11.60 -13.85 3.22
CA ALA A 112 -11.47 -14.86 4.26
C ALA A 112 -12.84 -15.34 4.76
N ASN A 113 -12.87 -16.56 5.28
CA ASN A 113 -14.03 -17.07 6.00
C ASN A 113 -14.34 -16.16 7.20
N PRO A 114 -15.60 -16.17 7.70
CA PRO A 114 -15.96 -15.33 8.82
C PRO A 114 -15.12 -15.57 10.06
N LEU A 115 -14.85 -14.49 10.78
CA LEU A 115 -14.29 -14.48 12.13
C LEU A 115 -15.43 -14.52 13.14
N TYR A 116 -15.24 -15.26 14.23
CA TYR A 116 -16.23 -15.35 15.29
C TYR A 116 -15.65 -14.89 16.63
N TYR A 117 -16.45 -14.11 17.36
CA TYR A 117 -16.22 -13.81 18.77
C TYR A 117 -17.52 -14.06 19.55
N GLY A 118 -17.57 -15.14 20.31
CA GLY A 118 -18.82 -15.58 20.95
C GLY A 118 -19.92 -15.82 19.91
N ASN A 119 -21.00 -15.04 20.00
CA ASN A 119 -22.12 -15.10 19.05
C ASN A 119 -22.04 -14.06 17.92
N LYS A 120 -20.94 -13.30 17.84
CA LYS A 120 -20.74 -12.29 16.81
C LYS A 120 -19.93 -12.89 15.67
N GLU A 121 -20.33 -12.53 14.46
CA GLU A 121 -19.67 -12.92 13.21
C GLU A 121 -19.23 -11.66 12.47
N LEU A 122 -18.03 -11.67 11.92
CA LEU A 122 -17.51 -10.63 11.04
C LEU A 122 -16.99 -11.26 9.75
N SER A 123 -17.66 -10.96 8.64
CA SER A 123 -17.32 -11.41 7.30
C SER A 123 -16.60 -10.30 6.51
N GLY A 124 -15.81 -10.70 5.50
CA GLY A 124 -15.17 -9.76 4.61
C GLY A 124 -13.85 -9.17 5.13
N CYS A 125 -13.27 -9.77 6.18
CA CYS A 125 -11.92 -9.44 6.63
C CYS A 125 -10.87 -10.01 5.69
N GLU A 126 -9.73 -9.33 5.60
CA GLU A 126 -8.51 -9.88 5.04
C GLU A 126 -7.70 -10.57 6.15
N VAL A 127 -7.26 -11.79 5.92
CA VAL A 127 -6.39 -12.53 6.86
C VAL A 127 -4.99 -12.63 6.26
N LEU A 128 -3.98 -12.20 7.03
CA LEU A 128 -2.60 -12.19 6.62
C LEU A 128 -1.75 -13.06 7.55
N GLY A 129 -0.98 -13.98 6.97
CA GLY A 129 0.09 -14.69 7.65
C GLY A 129 1.40 -13.93 7.44
N VAL A 130 1.95 -13.33 8.49
CA VAL A 130 3.07 -12.39 8.36
C VAL A 130 4.30 -12.88 9.09
N ASP A 131 5.47 -12.47 8.64
CA ASP A 131 6.74 -12.66 9.34
C ASP A 131 6.95 -11.61 10.45
N ASN A 132 8.08 -11.72 11.15
CA ASN A 132 8.40 -10.81 12.26
C ASN A 132 8.72 -9.38 11.80
N ALA A 133 9.11 -9.17 10.54
CA ALA A 133 9.48 -7.87 10.00
C ALA A 133 8.27 -7.07 9.48
N TYR A 134 7.11 -7.72 9.26
CA TYR A 134 5.97 -7.13 8.55
C TYR A 134 5.49 -5.80 9.13
N PHE A 135 5.30 -5.74 10.45
CA PHE A 135 4.77 -4.52 11.09
C PHE A 135 5.74 -3.34 11.02
N SER A 136 7.05 -3.61 11.15
CA SER A 136 8.08 -2.57 10.99
C SER A 136 8.19 -2.13 9.54
N THR A 137 8.23 -3.08 8.60
CA THR A 137 8.34 -2.82 7.16
C THR A 137 7.13 -2.03 6.65
N CYS A 138 5.91 -2.46 7.01
CA CYS A 138 4.65 -1.84 6.58
C CYS A 138 4.22 -0.65 7.47
N ARG A 139 5.05 -0.23 8.44
CA ARG A 139 4.80 0.93 9.31
C ARG A 139 3.48 0.86 10.07
N TYR A 140 3.15 -0.29 10.60
CA TYR A 140 2.07 -0.41 11.58
C TYR A 140 2.53 0.07 12.96
N THR A 141 1.65 0.78 13.66
CA THR A 141 1.83 1.17 15.06
C THR A 141 0.92 0.34 15.96
N VAL A 142 1.42 0.02 17.15
CA VAL A 142 0.61 -0.66 18.17
C VAL A 142 -0.27 0.36 18.88
N ASP A 143 -1.59 0.19 18.77
CA ASP A 143 -2.55 0.95 19.58
C ASP A 143 -2.70 0.33 20.97
N ARG A 144 -2.90 -0.99 21.03
CA ARG A 144 -3.03 -1.75 22.27
C ARG A 144 -2.32 -3.09 22.20
N GLY A 145 -1.83 -3.59 23.33
CA GLY A 145 -1.16 -4.88 23.40
C GLY A 145 0.27 -4.86 22.86
N ARG A 146 0.60 -5.81 21.98
CA ARG A 146 1.95 -5.97 21.41
C ARG A 146 1.89 -6.54 19.98
N THR A 147 2.98 -6.38 19.23
CA THR A 147 3.25 -7.13 18.00
C THR A 147 3.74 -8.56 18.32
N PHE A 148 3.95 -9.35 17.28
CA PHE A 148 4.55 -10.68 17.42
C PHE A 148 5.99 -10.59 17.94
N VAL A 149 6.39 -11.62 18.68
CA VAL A 149 7.77 -11.82 19.14
C VAL A 149 8.28 -13.16 18.59
N PRO A 150 9.58 -13.39 18.51
CA PRO A 150 10.14 -14.62 17.96
C PRO A 150 9.55 -15.91 18.54
N ALA A 151 9.19 -15.92 19.81
CA ALA A 151 8.56 -17.06 20.47
C ALA A 151 7.16 -17.40 19.89
N ASP A 152 6.42 -16.43 19.36
CA ASP A 152 5.11 -16.68 18.75
C ASP A 152 5.24 -17.53 17.46
N PHE A 153 6.36 -17.36 16.74
CA PHE A 153 6.70 -18.16 15.56
C PHE A 153 7.32 -19.51 15.91
N GLN A 154 8.29 -19.52 16.82
CA GLN A 154 9.03 -20.74 17.18
C GLN A 154 8.19 -21.77 17.91
N GLU A 155 7.21 -21.34 18.69
CA GLU A 155 6.32 -22.19 19.46
C GLU A 155 4.97 -22.39 18.78
N PHE A 156 4.80 -21.90 17.55
CA PHE A 156 3.54 -21.99 16.78
C PHE A 156 2.32 -21.54 17.58
N ARG A 157 2.47 -20.41 18.29
CA ARG A 157 1.40 -19.90 19.17
C ARG A 157 0.18 -19.48 18.37
N PRO A 158 -1.04 -19.94 18.69
CA PRO A 158 -2.26 -19.55 18.03
C PRO A 158 -2.71 -18.17 18.53
N VAL A 159 -2.03 -17.12 18.06
CA VAL A 159 -2.28 -15.73 18.44
C VAL A 159 -2.64 -14.91 17.21
N ALA A 160 -3.41 -13.84 17.41
CA ALA A 160 -3.81 -12.92 16.38
C ALA A 160 -3.58 -11.47 16.80
N ILE A 161 -3.30 -10.62 15.81
CA ILE A 161 -3.31 -9.16 15.94
C ILE A 161 -4.39 -8.64 14.99
N LEU A 162 -5.17 -7.68 15.43
CA LEU A 162 -6.26 -7.08 14.68
C LEU A 162 -5.86 -5.66 14.26
N ASP A 163 -6.37 -5.21 13.12
CA ASP A 163 -6.39 -3.77 12.88
C ASP A 163 -7.51 -3.10 13.68
N SER A 164 -7.48 -1.77 13.75
CA SER A 164 -8.46 -0.97 14.50
C SER A 164 -9.90 -1.21 14.01
N ASP A 165 -10.09 -1.38 12.69
CA ASP A 165 -11.42 -1.59 12.10
C ASP A 165 -12.00 -2.94 12.51
N THR A 166 -11.24 -4.02 12.38
CA THR A 166 -11.65 -5.36 12.85
C THR A 166 -11.96 -5.36 14.34
N ALA A 167 -11.10 -4.73 15.14
CA ALA A 167 -11.32 -4.63 16.58
C ALA A 167 -12.61 -3.88 16.91
N GLN A 168 -12.87 -2.77 16.24
CA GLN A 168 -14.08 -1.97 16.41
C GLN A 168 -15.36 -2.74 16.03
N LEU A 169 -15.34 -3.39 14.85
CA LEU A 169 -16.51 -4.08 14.30
C LEU A 169 -16.86 -5.34 15.11
N LEU A 170 -15.85 -6.14 15.47
CA LEU A 170 -16.05 -7.42 16.15
C LEU A 170 -16.33 -7.25 17.64
N PHE A 171 -15.61 -6.34 18.31
CA PHE A 171 -15.70 -6.18 19.77
C PHE A 171 -16.61 -5.04 20.21
N GLN A 172 -16.97 -4.10 19.31
CA GLN A 172 -17.96 -3.03 19.57
C GLN A 172 -17.62 -2.18 20.82
N GLY A 173 -16.33 -1.89 21.02
CA GLY A 173 -15.82 -1.11 22.14
C GLY A 173 -15.37 -1.93 23.36
N GLU A 174 -15.56 -3.25 23.37
CA GLU A 174 -14.94 -4.13 24.36
C GLU A 174 -13.44 -4.26 24.06
N ASP A 175 -12.58 -4.34 25.12
CA ASP A 175 -11.16 -4.55 24.92
C ASP A 175 -10.88 -5.95 24.35
N PRO A 176 -10.29 -6.06 23.16
CA PRO A 176 -10.02 -7.33 22.51
C PRO A 176 -8.81 -8.08 23.09
N ILE A 177 -7.93 -7.42 23.84
CA ILE A 177 -6.68 -8.03 24.30
C ILE A 177 -6.94 -9.18 25.28
N GLY A 178 -6.33 -10.34 25.00
CA GLY A 178 -6.53 -11.59 25.77
C GLY A 178 -7.83 -12.33 25.48
N LYS A 179 -8.70 -11.80 24.63
CA LYS A 179 -9.91 -12.49 24.17
C LYS A 179 -9.58 -13.52 23.10
N THR A 180 -10.43 -14.52 22.96
CA THR A 180 -10.30 -15.56 21.96
C THR A 180 -11.28 -15.34 20.83
N ILE A 181 -10.78 -15.28 19.61
CA ILE A 181 -11.56 -15.31 18.39
C ILE A 181 -11.42 -16.68 17.74
N GLU A 182 -12.36 -17.07 16.90
CA GLU A 182 -12.31 -18.31 16.13
C GLU A 182 -12.21 -18.00 14.64
N TYR A 183 -11.29 -18.66 13.97
CA TYR A 183 -11.12 -18.60 12.52
C TYR A 183 -10.82 -20.00 11.98
N ASN A 184 -11.58 -20.46 10.97
CA ASN A 184 -11.45 -21.80 10.40
C ASN A 184 -11.44 -22.94 11.46
N GLY A 185 -12.25 -22.81 12.53
CA GLY A 185 -12.29 -23.77 13.62
C GLY A 185 -11.09 -23.73 14.58
N THR A 186 -10.16 -22.77 14.38
CA THR A 186 -9.00 -22.57 15.25
C THR A 186 -9.24 -21.40 16.18
N ALA A 187 -9.04 -21.63 17.48
CA ALA A 187 -9.10 -20.60 18.51
C ALA A 187 -7.80 -19.80 18.54
N LEU A 188 -7.90 -18.48 18.39
CA LEU A 188 -6.77 -17.54 18.33
C LEU A 188 -6.91 -16.52 19.45
N VAL A 189 -5.86 -16.32 20.24
CA VAL A 189 -5.85 -15.30 21.30
C VAL A 189 -5.41 -13.96 20.72
N VAL A 190 -6.23 -12.92 20.88
CA VAL A 190 -5.88 -11.57 20.45
C VAL A 190 -4.83 -10.97 21.38
N ILE A 191 -3.66 -10.62 20.83
CA ILE A 191 -2.51 -10.11 21.60
C ILE A 191 -2.21 -8.64 21.32
N GLY A 192 -2.75 -8.08 20.25
CA GLY A 192 -2.50 -6.70 19.84
C GLY A 192 -3.60 -6.14 18.97
N VAL A 193 -3.69 -4.82 18.98
CA VAL A 193 -4.41 -4.01 17.99
C VAL A 193 -3.42 -3.05 17.38
N VAL A 194 -3.42 -2.97 16.05
CA VAL A 194 -2.50 -2.13 15.28
C VAL A 194 -3.24 -1.20 14.35
N GLU A 195 -2.58 -0.11 14.01
CA GLU A 195 -3.07 0.88 13.07
C GLU A 195 -1.99 1.14 12.01
N GLU A 196 -2.39 1.15 10.75
CA GLU A 196 -1.49 1.48 9.65
C GLU A 196 -1.22 2.98 9.66
N GLN A 197 0.05 3.39 9.77
CA GLN A 197 0.40 4.80 9.66
C GLN A 197 0.16 5.27 8.23
N ASN A 198 -0.54 6.40 8.10
CA ASN A 198 -0.79 7.06 6.79
C ASN A 198 -1.65 6.24 5.82
N GLN A 199 -2.80 5.78 6.28
CA GLN A 199 -3.81 5.25 5.37
C GLN A 199 -4.20 6.31 4.33
N PHE A 200 -4.22 5.90 3.07
CA PHE A 200 -4.77 6.71 2.01
C PHE A 200 -6.29 6.77 2.18
N GLU A 201 -6.81 7.93 2.52
CA GLU A 201 -8.24 8.18 2.49
C GLU A 201 -8.61 8.75 1.11
N PRO A 202 -9.29 7.98 0.24
CA PRO A 202 -9.70 8.49 -1.05
C PRO A 202 -10.75 9.59 -0.90
N VAL A 203 -10.56 10.69 -1.61
CA VAL A 203 -11.59 11.72 -1.73
C VAL A 203 -12.60 11.25 -2.77
N ILE A 204 -13.78 10.84 -2.33
CA ILE A 204 -14.86 10.34 -3.18
C ILE A 204 -15.73 11.53 -3.60
N ASN A 205 -15.62 11.92 -4.87
CA ASN A 205 -16.40 13.03 -5.45
C ASN A 205 -17.46 12.55 -6.46
N SER A 206 -17.40 11.28 -6.88
CA SER A 206 -18.29 10.70 -7.88
C SER A 206 -18.67 9.27 -7.55
N LEU A 207 -19.70 8.74 -8.22
CA LEU A 207 -20.06 7.33 -8.15
C LEU A 207 -18.96 6.43 -8.74
N ASP A 208 -18.24 6.91 -9.74
CA ASP A 208 -17.13 6.17 -10.34
C ASP A 208 -15.95 6.06 -9.35
N ASP A 209 -15.63 7.14 -8.60
CA ASP A 209 -14.66 7.09 -7.52
C ASP A 209 -15.10 6.11 -6.42
N TYR A 210 -16.39 6.14 -6.06
CA TYR A 210 -16.94 5.21 -5.07
C TYR A 210 -16.74 3.75 -5.51
N TYR A 211 -17.10 3.40 -6.73
CA TYR A 211 -16.89 2.03 -7.22
C TYR A 211 -15.42 1.67 -7.35
N LEU A 212 -14.56 2.60 -7.75
CA LEU A 212 -13.13 2.38 -7.88
C LEU A 212 -12.47 2.07 -6.52
N TYR A 213 -12.80 2.83 -5.48
CA TYR A 213 -12.17 2.71 -4.18
C TYR A 213 -12.89 1.74 -3.22
N MET A 214 -14.20 1.62 -3.31
CA MET A 214 -14.99 0.75 -2.42
C MET A 214 -15.14 -0.69 -2.92
N SER A 215 -14.81 -0.99 -4.18
CA SER A 215 -14.83 -2.37 -4.69
C SER A 215 -13.83 -3.29 -3.99
N ASN A 216 -12.77 -2.72 -3.40
CA ASN A 216 -11.74 -3.44 -2.64
C ASN A 216 -11.84 -3.21 -1.12
N PHE A 217 -13.00 -2.71 -0.64
CA PHE A 217 -13.18 -2.47 0.79
C PHE A 217 -13.24 -3.80 1.54
N THR A 218 -12.33 -3.98 2.48
CA THR A 218 -12.36 -5.09 3.45
C THR A 218 -12.93 -4.58 4.77
N ALA A 219 -13.62 -5.46 5.51
CA ALA A 219 -14.15 -5.14 6.84
C ALA A 219 -13.03 -4.95 7.89
N GLY A 220 -11.78 -5.10 7.48
CA GLY A 220 -10.58 -4.97 8.30
C GLY A 220 -9.59 -6.10 8.07
N LYS A 221 -8.50 -6.10 8.85
CA LYS A 221 -7.38 -7.04 8.70
C LYS A 221 -7.12 -7.81 9.98
N VAL A 222 -6.77 -9.09 9.80
CA VAL A 222 -6.32 -9.98 10.88
C VAL A 222 -4.95 -10.50 10.53
N PHE A 223 -4.01 -10.32 11.43
CA PHE A 223 -2.64 -10.78 11.26
C PHE A 223 -2.36 -11.99 12.12
N LEU A 224 -1.74 -13.00 11.53
CA LEU A 224 -1.34 -14.24 12.15
C LEU A 224 0.17 -14.44 11.97
N PRO A 225 0.89 -15.10 12.89
CA PRO A 225 2.24 -15.53 12.59
C PRO A 225 2.23 -16.48 11.38
N ASN A 226 3.10 -16.27 10.40
CA ASN A 226 3.18 -17.15 9.22
C ASN A 226 3.46 -18.61 9.61
N ALA A 227 4.10 -18.86 10.75
CA ALA A 227 4.38 -20.19 11.28
C ALA A 227 3.10 -21.04 11.53
N ILE A 228 1.95 -20.40 11.86
CA ILE A 228 0.68 -21.12 12.04
C ILE A 228 -0.15 -21.21 10.76
N TRP A 229 0.26 -20.54 9.68
CA TRP A 229 -0.46 -20.54 8.41
C TRP A 229 -0.76 -21.94 7.86
N PRO A 230 0.20 -22.89 7.87
CA PRO A 230 -0.04 -24.26 7.40
C PRO A 230 -1.08 -25.05 8.19
N SER A 231 -1.39 -24.63 9.41
CA SER A 231 -2.45 -25.27 10.22
C SER A 231 -3.86 -24.82 9.79
N LEU A 232 -3.96 -23.70 9.07
CA LEU A 232 -5.22 -23.10 8.62
C LEU A 232 -5.43 -23.28 7.11
N PHE A 233 -4.34 -23.36 6.34
CA PHE A 233 -4.31 -23.39 4.89
C PHE A 233 -3.31 -24.44 4.36
N ALA A 234 -2.65 -24.18 3.24
CA ALA A 234 -1.64 -25.07 2.69
C ALA A 234 -0.22 -24.70 3.17
N TYR A 235 0.67 -25.70 3.21
CA TYR A 235 2.05 -25.53 3.69
C TYR A 235 2.94 -24.80 2.69
N ASP A 236 2.71 -25.01 1.40
CA ASP A 236 3.56 -24.60 0.29
C ASP A 236 3.02 -23.38 -0.47
N GLU A 237 2.21 -22.57 0.20
CA GLU A 237 1.71 -21.34 -0.40
C GLU A 237 2.83 -20.33 -0.62
N PRO A 238 2.98 -19.80 -1.86
CA PRO A 238 3.94 -18.76 -2.14
C PRO A 238 3.58 -17.49 -1.37
N GLN A 239 4.61 -16.83 -0.85
CA GLN A 239 4.46 -15.56 -0.16
C GLN A 239 4.47 -14.39 -1.15
N GLU A 240 3.80 -13.33 -0.77
CA GLU A 240 3.95 -12.00 -1.32
C GLU A 240 5.03 -11.25 -0.54
N VAL A 241 5.62 -10.22 -1.15
CA VAL A 241 6.71 -9.46 -0.55
C VAL A 241 6.29 -8.01 -0.36
N ALA A 242 6.42 -7.51 0.86
CA ALA A 242 6.34 -6.09 1.16
C ALA A 242 7.76 -5.55 1.35
N VAL A 243 8.12 -4.50 0.62
CA VAL A 243 9.45 -3.90 0.66
C VAL A 243 9.35 -2.43 1.00
N ARG A 244 10.14 -1.97 1.97
CA ARG A 244 10.28 -0.56 2.25
C ARG A 244 11.47 0.01 1.47
N ALA A 245 11.17 0.91 0.54
CA ALA A 245 12.18 1.63 -0.22
C ALA A 245 12.76 2.80 0.59
N ALA A 246 14.01 3.18 0.32
CA ALA A 246 14.68 4.30 0.99
C ALA A 246 13.95 5.64 0.82
N ASN A 247 13.23 5.81 -0.28
CA ASN A 247 12.39 6.97 -0.54
C ASN A 247 11.31 6.64 -1.56
N THR A 248 10.35 7.54 -1.71
CA THR A 248 9.21 7.36 -2.61
C THR A 248 9.59 7.33 -4.09
N GLU A 249 10.70 7.97 -4.47
CA GLU A 249 11.19 8.00 -5.86
C GLU A 249 11.77 6.64 -6.28
N ALA A 250 12.32 5.89 -5.33
CA ALA A 250 12.87 4.56 -5.53
C ALA A 250 11.81 3.46 -5.63
N MET A 251 10.57 3.69 -5.18
CA MET A 251 9.53 2.65 -5.05
C MET A 251 9.30 1.87 -6.36
N SER A 252 9.16 2.57 -7.48
CA SER A 252 8.90 1.92 -8.77
C SER A 252 10.09 1.04 -9.21
N GLN A 253 11.31 1.52 -9.00
CA GLN A 253 12.51 0.77 -9.34
C GLN A 253 12.69 -0.45 -8.43
N VAL A 254 12.53 -0.27 -7.12
CA VAL A 254 12.60 -1.36 -6.12
C VAL A 254 11.55 -2.41 -6.42
N GLY A 255 10.29 -2.01 -6.68
CA GLY A 255 9.22 -2.95 -7.04
C GLY A 255 9.54 -3.78 -8.27
N THR A 256 10.10 -3.16 -9.33
CA THR A 256 10.51 -3.89 -10.54
C THR A 256 11.66 -4.85 -10.24
N GLN A 257 12.69 -4.43 -9.51
CA GLN A 257 13.83 -5.29 -9.17
C GLN A 257 13.44 -6.50 -8.32
N VAL A 258 12.55 -6.31 -7.33
CA VAL A 258 12.01 -7.42 -6.53
C VAL A 258 11.16 -8.36 -7.38
N ALA A 259 10.31 -7.83 -8.27
CA ALA A 259 9.53 -8.66 -9.17
C ALA A 259 10.41 -9.46 -10.13
N ASP A 260 11.51 -8.86 -10.64
CA ASP A 260 12.47 -9.55 -11.51
C ASP A 260 13.19 -10.68 -10.79
N LEU A 261 13.55 -10.51 -9.50
CA LEU A 261 14.13 -11.58 -8.68
C LEU A 261 13.13 -12.73 -8.46
N LEU A 262 11.90 -12.41 -8.08
CA LEU A 262 10.85 -13.41 -7.85
C LEU A 262 10.50 -14.19 -9.13
N ASN A 263 10.58 -13.57 -10.30
CA ASN A 263 10.31 -14.22 -11.59
C ASN A 263 11.47 -15.09 -12.10
N GLN A 264 12.63 -15.10 -11.44
CA GLN A 264 13.77 -15.94 -11.83
C GLN A 264 13.74 -17.33 -11.15
N GLN A 265 12.87 -17.54 -10.19
CA GLN A 265 12.58 -18.84 -9.58
C GLN A 265 11.61 -19.66 -10.44
#